data_f00de69c834fa524caa7ac9764f081c5
#
_entry.id   f00de69c834fa524caa7ac9764f081c5
#
_cell.length_a   1.000
_cell.length_b   1.000
_cell.length_c   1.000
_cell.angle_alpha   90.00
_cell.angle_beta   90.00
_cell.angle_gamma   90.00
#
_symmetry.space_group_name_H-M   'P 1'
#
loop_
_entity.id
_entity.type
_entity.pdbx_description
1 polymer ?
#
loop_
_entity_poly.entity_id
_entity_poly.type
_entity_poly.pdbx_seq_one_letter_code
_entity_poly.pdbx_strand_id
1 'polypeptide(L)'
;PILLYQENEEKIYIPRYFGINKYGTVDKFKIQKAKSANLNFNSELRSHQKHIVECYTKNIDSKIGGGGVICAGCGVGKTVISLFIASHLKVKTLVIVHKEFLMNQWIDRINQFLPGAKVGTIQGTKTDVIDKDIVIGMLQSVSMHKYENNIFDDFGLAIYDECHHLGARV
;
A
#
# COMPACT_ATOMS: atom_id res chain seq x y z
N PRO A 1 13.45 -23.60 5.86
CA PRO A 1 12.62 -23.43 4.69
C PRO A 1 11.45 -22.52 5.04
N ILE A 2 11.20 -21.50 4.23
CA ILE A 2 10.00 -20.66 4.37
C ILE A 2 8.90 -21.38 3.63
N LEU A 3 7.84 -21.81 4.35
CA LEU A 3 6.65 -22.34 3.73
C LEU A 3 5.87 -21.20 3.08
N LEU A 4 5.70 -21.26 1.77
CA LEU A 4 4.95 -20.27 0.99
C LEU A 4 3.44 -20.56 0.94
N TYR A 5 2.98 -21.61 1.58
CA TYR A 5 1.59 -22.01 1.65
C TYR A 5 1.23 -22.54 3.04
N GLN A 6 -0.04 -22.58 3.33
CA GLN A 6 -0.61 -23.27 4.50
C GLN A 6 -1.70 -24.22 4.00
N GLU A 7 -1.87 -25.35 4.68
CA GLU A 7 -2.90 -26.32 4.34
C GLU A 7 -3.56 -26.90 5.59
N ASN A 8 -4.79 -27.32 5.44
CA ASN A 8 -5.51 -28.17 6.37
C ASN A 8 -6.19 -29.31 5.58
N GLU A 9 -6.98 -30.16 6.23
CA GLU A 9 -7.62 -31.33 5.59
C GLU A 9 -8.52 -30.98 4.39
N GLU A 10 -9.04 -29.75 4.34
CA GLU A 10 -10.01 -29.34 3.31
C GLU A 10 -9.45 -28.30 2.33
N LYS A 11 -8.43 -27.52 2.70
CA LYS A 11 -8.04 -26.31 1.98
C LYS A 11 -6.54 -26.10 1.95
N ILE A 12 -6.08 -25.55 0.82
CA ILE A 12 -4.73 -25.03 0.65
C ILE A 12 -4.81 -23.51 0.53
N TYR A 13 -4.05 -22.80 1.35
CA TYR A 13 -3.91 -21.34 1.32
C TYR A 13 -2.62 -20.99 0.63
N ILE A 14 -2.71 -20.34 -0.51
CA ILE A 14 -1.57 -19.98 -1.37
C ILE A 14 -1.54 -18.47 -1.62
N PRO A 15 -0.37 -17.90 -1.94
CA PRO A 15 -0.29 -16.50 -2.33
C PRO A 15 -1.25 -16.18 -3.47
N ARG A 16 -2.02 -15.10 -3.32
CA ARG A 16 -3.14 -14.74 -4.21
C ARG A 16 -2.77 -14.76 -5.69
N TYR A 17 -1.72 -14.03 -6.08
CA TYR A 17 -1.33 -13.91 -7.48
C TYR A 17 -0.75 -15.20 -8.05
N PHE A 18 -0.06 -16.00 -7.22
CA PHE A 18 0.36 -17.34 -7.60
C PHE A 18 -0.86 -18.22 -7.90
N GLY A 19 -1.87 -18.18 -7.02
CA GLY A 19 -3.11 -18.94 -7.21
C GLY A 19 -3.82 -18.57 -8.51
N ILE A 20 -3.98 -17.27 -8.77
CA ILE A 20 -4.64 -16.78 -9.99
C ILE A 20 -3.86 -17.19 -11.25
N ASN A 21 -2.54 -17.05 -11.23
CA ASN A 21 -1.70 -17.43 -12.37
C ASN A 21 -1.70 -18.94 -12.63
N LYS A 22 -1.78 -19.75 -11.57
CA LYS A 22 -1.71 -21.21 -11.67
C LYS A 22 -3.05 -21.86 -12.01
N TYR A 23 -4.14 -21.34 -11.41
CA TYR A 23 -5.47 -21.98 -11.44
C TYR A 23 -6.54 -21.15 -12.16
N GLY A 24 -6.21 -19.95 -12.60
CA GLY A 24 -7.16 -19.07 -13.30
C GLY A 24 -7.97 -18.17 -12.36
N THR A 25 -9.08 -17.65 -12.89
CA THR A 25 -9.96 -16.73 -12.17
C THR A 25 -10.65 -17.42 -11.00
N VAL A 26 -10.88 -16.66 -9.92
CA VAL A 26 -11.52 -17.15 -8.70
C VAL A 26 -13.05 -17.14 -8.83
N ASP A 27 -13.71 -18.14 -8.26
CA ASP A 27 -15.19 -18.23 -8.24
C ASP A 27 -15.82 -17.22 -7.28
N LYS A 28 -15.14 -16.91 -6.16
CA LYS A 28 -15.64 -15.99 -5.13
C LYS A 28 -14.56 -15.04 -4.64
N PHE A 29 -14.84 -13.75 -4.77
CA PHE A 29 -14.06 -12.70 -4.11
C PHE A 29 -14.68 -12.36 -2.76
N LYS A 30 -13.87 -12.48 -1.68
CA LYS A 30 -14.27 -12.06 -0.33
C LYS A 30 -13.62 -10.75 0.11
N ILE A 31 -12.78 -10.16 -0.76
CA ILE A 31 -12.11 -8.89 -0.46
C ILE A 31 -13.15 -7.78 -0.60
N GLN A 32 -13.28 -6.97 0.44
CA GLN A 32 -14.16 -5.82 0.43
C GLN A 32 -13.69 -4.78 -0.59
N LYS A 33 -14.63 -4.03 -1.14
CA LYS A 33 -14.31 -2.93 -2.05
C LYS A 33 -13.65 -1.81 -1.25
N ALA A 34 -12.48 -1.38 -1.70
CA ALA A 34 -11.77 -0.27 -1.09
C ALA A 34 -12.61 1.01 -1.07
N LYS A 35 -12.43 1.81 0.00
CA LYS A 35 -13.05 3.14 0.09
C LYS A 35 -12.35 4.09 -0.90
N SER A 36 -13.14 4.88 -1.61
CA SER A 36 -12.60 5.93 -2.47
C SER A 36 -11.95 7.04 -1.64
N ALA A 37 -10.90 7.65 -2.17
CA ALA A 37 -10.22 8.79 -1.57
C ALA A 37 -10.16 9.95 -2.57
N ASN A 38 -10.30 11.17 -2.07
CA ASN A 38 -10.21 12.37 -2.90
C ASN A 38 -8.75 12.86 -2.95
N LEU A 39 -7.96 12.24 -3.79
CA LEU A 39 -6.54 12.51 -3.95
C LEU A 39 -6.30 13.22 -5.29
N ASN A 40 -5.92 14.48 -5.24
CA ASN A 40 -5.61 15.28 -6.42
C ASN A 40 -4.12 15.64 -6.41
N PHE A 41 -3.36 15.05 -7.32
CA PHE A 41 -1.93 15.29 -7.43
C PHE A 41 -1.66 16.65 -8.06
N ASN A 42 -0.98 17.52 -7.33
CA ASN A 42 -0.72 18.91 -7.70
C ASN A 42 0.75 19.11 -8.12
N SER A 43 1.20 18.40 -9.15
CA SER A 43 2.53 18.58 -9.75
C SER A 43 2.62 17.80 -11.07
N GLU A 44 3.73 17.95 -11.77
CA GLU A 44 4.05 17.13 -12.93
C GLU A 44 5.14 16.10 -12.61
N LEU A 45 4.95 14.88 -13.12
CA LEU A 45 5.97 13.86 -13.07
C LEU A 45 7.09 14.15 -14.09
N ARG A 46 8.34 13.93 -13.69
CA ARG A 46 9.48 13.92 -14.62
C ARG A 46 9.34 12.73 -15.58
N SER A 47 9.98 12.82 -16.76
CA SER A 47 9.86 11.79 -17.81
C SER A 47 10.18 10.37 -17.32
N HIS A 48 11.24 10.20 -16.54
CA HIS A 48 11.59 8.89 -15.98
C HIS A 48 10.59 8.40 -14.93
N GLN A 49 9.92 9.30 -14.20
CA GLN A 49 8.87 8.94 -13.24
C GLN A 49 7.59 8.49 -13.96
N LYS A 50 7.22 9.17 -15.06
CA LYS A 50 6.08 8.77 -15.91
C LYS A 50 6.24 7.33 -16.40
N HIS A 51 7.43 6.98 -16.90
CA HIS A 51 7.71 5.63 -17.36
C HIS A 51 7.55 4.57 -16.26
N ILE A 52 8.06 4.84 -15.04
CA ILE A 52 7.90 3.92 -13.89
C ILE A 52 6.42 3.73 -13.55
N VAL A 53 5.66 4.83 -13.49
CA VAL A 53 4.21 4.78 -13.23
C VAL A 53 3.48 3.95 -14.29
N GLU A 54 3.77 4.17 -15.57
CA GLU A 54 3.16 3.42 -16.68
C GLU A 54 3.46 1.92 -16.57
N CYS A 55 4.71 1.55 -16.30
CA CYS A 55 5.10 0.15 -16.09
C CYS A 55 4.37 -0.47 -14.91
N TYR A 56 4.19 0.26 -13.81
CA TYR A 56 3.50 -0.25 -12.63
C TYR A 56 1.99 -0.39 -12.88
N THR A 57 1.36 0.63 -13.43
CA THR A 57 -0.10 0.67 -13.63
C THR A 57 -0.60 -0.32 -14.66
N LYS A 58 0.20 -0.64 -15.70
CA LYS A 58 -0.11 -1.70 -16.68
C LYS A 58 -0.32 -3.08 -16.04
N ASN A 59 0.26 -3.32 -14.88
CA ASN A 59 0.17 -4.59 -14.16
C ASN A 59 -0.95 -4.61 -13.10
N ILE A 60 -1.79 -3.58 -13.07
CA ILE A 60 -2.93 -3.52 -12.16
C ILE A 60 -4.19 -3.91 -12.93
N ASP A 61 -4.74 -5.06 -12.57
CA ASP A 61 -6.05 -5.49 -13.08
C ASP A 61 -7.18 -4.84 -12.28
N SER A 62 -8.19 -4.32 -12.96
CA SER A 62 -9.32 -3.61 -12.32
C SER A 62 -10.18 -4.51 -11.42
N LYS A 63 -10.17 -5.82 -11.65
CA LYS A 63 -10.97 -6.80 -10.87
C LYS A 63 -10.15 -7.49 -9.79
N ILE A 64 -8.91 -7.86 -10.12
CA ILE A 64 -8.07 -8.68 -9.25
C ILE A 64 -7.11 -7.81 -8.42
N GLY A 65 -6.91 -6.57 -8.84
CA GLY A 65 -5.87 -5.70 -8.30
C GLY A 65 -4.50 -6.05 -8.89
N GLY A 66 -3.46 -5.53 -8.29
CA GLY A 66 -2.09 -5.74 -8.71
C GLY A 66 -1.11 -5.37 -7.62
N GLY A 67 0.15 -5.59 -7.89
CA GLY A 67 1.22 -5.20 -6.98
C GLY A 67 2.57 -5.41 -7.64
N GLY A 68 3.59 -4.86 -7.05
CA GLY A 68 4.96 -4.99 -7.54
C GLY A 68 5.95 -4.24 -6.67
N VAL A 69 7.22 -4.38 -7.01
CA VAL A 69 8.31 -3.67 -6.34
C VAL A 69 8.86 -2.63 -7.31
N ILE A 70 8.89 -1.38 -6.86
CA ILE A 70 9.56 -0.28 -7.57
C ILE A 70 10.99 -0.18 -7.04
N CYS A 71 11.95 -0.73 -7.81
CA CYS A 71 13.36 -0.63 -7.51
C CYS A 71 13.94 0.58 -8.22
N ALA A 72 14.29 1.62 -7.47
CA ALA A 72 14.85 2.85 -8.02
C ALA A 72 15.89 3.45 -7.06
N GLY A 73 16.94 4.05 -7.63
CA GLY A 73 18.02 4.67 -6.87
C GLY A 73 17.55 5.82 -5.97
N CYS A 74 18.47 6.29 -5.12
CA CYS A 74 18.22 7.50 -4.32
C CYS A 74 17.99 8.72 -5.22
N GLY A 75 17.09 9.62 -4.82
CA GLY A 75 16.81 10.85 -5.55
C GLY A 75 15.87 10.72 -6.76
N VAL A 76 15.53 9.53 -7.22
CA VAL A 76 14.55 9.30 -8.31
C VAL A 76 13.16 9.81 -7.96
N GLY A 77 12.83 9.92 -6.67
CA GLY A 77 11.54 10.40 -6.19
C GLY A 77 10.52 9.30 -5.99
N LYS A 78 10.92 8.18 -5.39
CA LYS A 78 10.03 7.04 -5.06
C LYS A 78 8.75 7.48 -4.37
N THR A 79 8.85 8.36 -3.37
CA THR A 79 7.70 8.91 -2.64
C THR A 79 6.73 9.65 -3.58
N VAL A 80 7.25 10.48 -4.49
CA VAL A 80 6.43 11.23 -5.46
C VAL A 80 5.71 10.27 -6.42
N ILE A 81 6.41 9.26 -6.92
CA ILE A 81 5.83 8.20 -7.77
C ILE A 81 4.70 7.49 -7.03
N SER A 82 4.93 7.11 -5.78
CA SER A 82 3.94 6.41 -4.95
C SER A 82 2.70 7.27 -4.68
N LEU A 83 2.88 8.56 -4.40
CA LEU A 83 1.77 9.51 -4.21
C LEU A 83 0.98 9.73 -5.50
N PHE A 84 1.67 9.78 -6.65
CA PHE A 84 0.98 9.84 -7.93
C PHE A 84 0.15 8.59 -8.20
N ILE A 85 0.70 7.38 -7.93
CA ILE A 85 -0.04 6.12 -8.07
C ILE A 85 -1.28 6.13 -7.17
N ALA A 86 -1.15 6.56 -5.91
CA ALA A 86 -2.28 6.67 -4.99
C ALA A 86 -3.38 7.61 -5.53
N SER A 87 -3.00 8.77 -6.08
CA SER A 87 -3.93 9.71 -6.67
C SER A 87 -4.58 9.19 -7.96
N HIS A 88 -3.85 8.39 -8.73
CA HIS A 88 -4.37 7.75 -9.94
C HIS A 88 -5.41 6.69 -9.63
N LEU A 89 -5.16 5.87 -8.60
CA LEU A 89 -6.07 4.82 -8.16
C LEU A 89 -7.28 5.36 -7.38
N LYS A 90 -7.17 6.54 -6.77
CA LYS A 90 -8.23 7.21 -5.98
C LYS A 90 -8.84 6.32 -4.91
N VAL A 91 -8.02 5.55 -4.22
CA VAL A 91 -8.43 4.67 -3.13
C VAL A 91 -7.74 5.04 -1.83
N LYS A 92 -8.39 4.76 -0.70
CA LYS A 92 -7.80 4.91 0.63
C LYS A 92 -6.48 4.14 0.69
N THR A 93 -5.42 4.82 1.11
CA THR A 93 -4.05 4.33 1.00
C THR A 93 -3.41 4.18 2.38
N LEU A 94 -2.76 3.04 2.61
CA LEU A 94 -1.91 2.78 3.78
C LEU A 94 -0.44 2.86 3.35
N VAL A 95 0.33 3.68 4.03
CA VAL A 95 1.79 3.78 3.86
C VAL A 95 2.47 3.21 5.09
N ILE A 96 3.33 2.24 4.92
CA ILE A 96 4.09 1.62 6.02
C ILE A 96 5.53 2.11 5.99
N VAL A 97 5.97 2.65 7.13
CA VAL A 97 7.33 3.14 7.35
C VAL A 97 7.93 2.52 8.61
N HIS A 98 9.25 2.39 8.67
CA HIS A 98 9.93 1.74 9.79
C HIS A 98 10.54 2.73 10.79
N LYS A 99 10.58 4.04 10.48
CA LYS A 99 11.14 5.09 11.35
C LYS A 99 10.26 6.33 11.36
N GLU A 100 10.21 7.00 12.52
CA GLU A 100 9.37 8.17 12.74
C GLU A 100 9.74 9.35 11.82
N PHE A 101 11.03 9.58 11.57
CA PHE A 101 11.42 10.66 10.65
C PHE A 101 10.90 10.45 9.22
N LEU A 102 10.76 9.18 8.78
CA LEU A 102 10.14 8.86 7.49
C LEU A 102 8.65 9.18 7.51
N MET A 103 7.95 8.90 8.62
CA MET A 103 6.54 9.29 8.77
C MET A 103 6.36 10.79 8.56
N ASN A 104 7.18 11.61 9.22
CA ASN A 104 7.11 13.06 9.09
C ASN A 104 7.44 13.50 7.66
N GLN A 105 8.45 12.90 7.03
CA GLN A 105 8.80 13.17 5.64
C GLN A 105 7.65 12.82 4.68
N TRP A 106 6.95 11.71 4.91
CA TRP A 106 5.78 11.34 4.11
C TRP A 106 4.63 12.33 4.29
N ILE A 107 4.36 12.80 5.53
CA ILE A 107 3.35 13.82 5.81
C ILE A 107 3.67 15.10 5.03
N ASP A 108 4.91 15.58 5.07
CA ASP A 108 5.34 16.77 4.35
C ASP A 108 5.15 16.61 2.83
N ARG A 109 5.50 15.45 2.28
CA ARG A 109 5.32 15.16 0.84
C ARG A 109 3.85 15.04 0.46
N ILE A 110 3.01 14.45 1.31
CA ILE A 110 1.56 14.41 1.07
C ILE A 110 1.01 15.82 1.03
N ASN A 111 1.32 16.65 2.00
CA ASN A 111 0.88 18.05 2.03
C ASN A 111 1.33 18.84 0.79
N GLN A 112 2.54 18.56 0.30
CA GLN A 112 3.09 19.22 -0.89
C GLN A 112 2.42 18.78 -2.19
N PHE A 113 2.22 17.46 -2.39
CA PHE A 113 1.81 16.88 -3.67
C PHE A 113 0.32 16.51 -3.74
N LEU A 114 -0.34 16.33 -2.60
CA LEU A 114 -1.76 15.99 -2.48
C LEU A 114 -2.45 16.97 -1.52
N PRO A 115 -2.45 18.28 -1.83
CA PRO A 115 -3.05 19.28 -0.93
C PRO A 115 -4.53 18.98 -0.71
N GLY A 116 -4.95 19.01 0.55
CA GLY A 116 -6.33 18.68 0.96
C GLY A 116 -6.57 17.21 1.27
N ALA A 117 -5.61 16.31 1.07
CA ALA A 117 -5.73 14.92 1.51
C ALA A 117 -5.78 14.84 3.04
N LYS A 118 -6.73 14.08 3.57
CA LYS A 118 -6.87 13.84 5.01
C LYS A 118 -5.89 12.76 5.44
N VAL A 119 -4.87 13.17 6.21
CA VAL A 119 -3.81 12.26 6.67
C VAL A 119 -4.09 11.78 8.08
N GLY A 120 -3.94 10.48 8.32
CA GLY A 120 -3.96 9.85 9.63
C GLY A 120 -2.69 9.09 9.93
N THR A 121 -2.54 8.62 11.16
CA THR A 121 -1.34 7.89 11.61
C THR A 121 -1.68 6.70 12.49
N ILE A 122 -0.87 5.64 12.38
CA ILE A 122 -0.84 4.51 13.30
C ILE A 122 0.54 4.45 13.94
N GLN A 123 0.65 4.86 15.21
CA GLN A 123 1.91 4.92 15.93
C GLN A 123 1.69 4.67 17.43
N GLY A 124 2.34 3.65 17.98
CA GLY A 124 2.12 3.24 19.38
C GLY A 124 0.64 2.91 19.60
N THR A 125 0.02 3.60 20.57
CA THR A 125 -1.41 3.43 20.89
C THR A 125 -2.33 4.28 20.03
N LYS A 126 -1.79 5.21 19.23
CA LYS A 126 -2.58 6.07 18.35
C LYS A 126 -2.98 5.33 17.08
N THR A 127 -4.27 5.31 16.81
CA THR A 127 -4.84 4.68 15.61
C THR A 127 -5.86 5.63 14.99
N ASP A 128 -5.38 6.53 14.14
CA ASP A 128 -6.19 7.56 13.48
C ASP A 128 -6.43 7.18 12.02
N VAL A 129 -7.47 6.38 11.78
CA VAL A 129 -7.77 5.80 10.44
C VAL A 129 -9.15 6.20 9.90
N ILE A 130 -10.05 6.71 10.76
CA ILE A 130 -11.42 7.03 10.38
C ILE A 130 -11.44 8.32 9.56
N ASP A 131 -12.17 8.32 8.45
CA ASP A 131 -12.32 9.46 7.54
C ASP A 131 -10.99 10.05 7.02
N LYS A 132 -9.98 9.20 6.88
CA LYS A 132 -8.68 9.52 6.29
C LYS A 132 -8.57 8.97 4.89
N ASP A 133 -7.91 9.75 4.01
CA ASP A 133 -7.57 9.36 2.64
C ASP A 133 -6.27 8.56 2.60
N ILE A 134 -5.28 9.01 3.38
CA ILE A 134 -3.97 8.35 3.52
C ILE A 134 -3.67 8.16 5.00
N VAL A 135 -3.26 6.96 5.37
CA VAL A 135 -2.80 6.65 6.73
C VAL A 135 -1.35 6.18 6.67
N ILE A 136 -0.50 6.75 7.53
CA ILE A 136 0.89 6.34 7.65
C ILE A 136 1.04 5.52 8.92
N GLY A 137 1.45 4.26 8.77
CA GLY A 137 1.63 3.32 9.88
C GLY A 137 3.11 3.02 10.15
N MET A 138 3.49 3.08 11.43
CA MET A 138 4.77 2.55 11.85
C MET A 138 4.76 1.01 11.76
N LEU A 139 5.75 0.42 11.11
CA LEU A 139 5.84 -1.03 10.91
C LEU A 139 5.66 -1.81 12.23
N GLN A 140 6.36 -1.38 13.29
CA GLN A 140 6.25 -2.01 14.61
C GLN A 140 4.83 -1.91 15.17
N SER A 141 4.19 -0.74 15.06
CA SER A 141 2.83 -0.56 15.56
C SER A 141 1.83 -1.43 14.80
N VAL A 142 1.91 -1.46 13.48
CA VAL A 142 1.01 -2.25 12.63
C VAL A 142 1.20 -3.77 12.85
N SER A 143 2.44 -4.23 13.11
CA SER A 143 2.74 -5.66 13.27
C SER A 143 2.53 -6.21 14.68
N MET A 144 2.71 -5.39 15.72
CA MET A 144 2.72 -5.86 17.11
C MET A 144 1.39 -5.67 17.84
N HIS A 145 0.55 -4.73 17.41
CA HIS A 145 -0.74 -4.49 18.05
C HIS A 145 -1.85 -5.36 17.44
N LYS A 146 -2.76 -5.82 18.29
CA LYS A 146 -4.00 -6.45 17.84
C LYS A 146 -5.01 -5.34 17.56
N TYR A 147 -5.44 -5.27 16.32
CA TYR A 147 -6.48 -4.35 15.88
C TYR A 147 -7.81 -5.07 15.74
N GLU A 148 -8.91 -4.32 15.74
CA GLU A 148 -10.21 -4.85 15.32
C GLU A 148 -10.12 -5.38 13.89
N ASN A 149 -10.80 -6.49 13.61
CA ASN A 149 -10.67 -7.24 12.36
C ASN A 149 -10.95 -6.44 11.09
N ASN A 150 -11.63 -5.30 11.19
CA ASN A 150 -12.09 -4.47 10.07
C ASN A 150 -11.28 -3.20 9.83
N ILE A 151 -10.31 -2.88 10.66
CA ILE A 151 -9.59 -1.59 10.59
C ILE A 151 -8.86 -1.38 9.25
N PHE A 152 -8.46 -2.47 8.60
CA PHE A 152 -7.73 -2.44 7.35
C PHE A 152 -8.59 -2.75 6.11
N ASP A 153 -9.87 -3.02 6.26
CA ASP A 153 -10.75 -3.48 5.17
C ASP A 153 -11.02 -2.39 4.12
N ASP A 154 -10.97 -1.12 4.53
CA ASP A 154 -11.23 0.03 3.67
C ASP A 154 -10.07 0.38 2.73
N PHE A 155 -8.87 -0.13 2.98
CA PHE A 155 -7.69 0.24 2.20
C PHE A 155 -7.64 -0.47 0.85
N GLY A 156 -7.42 0.31 -0.22
CA GLY A 156 -7.27 -0.21 -1.57
C GLY A 156 -5.83 -0.26 -2.07
N LEU A 157 -4.94 0.46 -1.43
CA LEU A 157 -3.52 0.49 -1.75
C LEU A 157 -2.68 0.40 -0.46
N ALA A 158 -1.69 -0.48 -0.45
CA ALA A 158 -0.67 -0.53 0.59
C ALA A 158 0.71 -0.22 -0.05
N ILE A 159 1.41 0.76 0.49
CA ILE A 159 2.75 1.16 0.08
C ILE A 159 3.71 0.84 1.22
N TYR A 160 4.71 0.04 0.94
CA TYR A 160 5.78 -0.27 1.88
C TYR A 160 7.03 0.48 1.49
N ASP A 161 7.39 1.50 2.26
CA ASP A 161 8.65 2.22 2.07
C ASP A 161 9.80 1.42 2.67
N GLU A 162 10.91 1.29 1.93
CA GLU A 162 12.04 0.45 2.29
C GLU A 162 11.63 -1.02 2.58
N CYS A 163 10.91 -1.63 1.63
CA CYS A 163 10.28 -2.96 1.78
C CYS A 163 11.26 -4.10 2.14
N HIS A 164 12.56 -3.89 2.01
CA HIS A 164 13.59 -4.85 2.45
C HIS A 164 13.58 -5.09 3.98
N HIS A 165 12.98 -4.19 4.76
CA HIS A 165 12.78 -4.38 6.19
C HIS A 165 11.63 -5.34 6.53
N LEU A 166 10.74 -5.69 5.58
CA LEU A 166 9.60 -6.58 5.84
C LEU A 166 10.01 -8.02 6.16
N GLY A 167 11.17 -8.47 5.68
CA GLY A 167 11.69 -9.80 5.95
C GLY A 167 12.51 -9.90 7.25
N ALA A 168 12.78 -8.81 7.94
CA ALA A 168 13.49 -8.81 9.20
C ALA A 168 12.55 -9.34 10.31
N ARG A 169 13.08 -10.21 11.20
CA ARG A 169 12.37 -10.55 12.44
C ARG A 169 12.29 -9.27 13.28
N VAL A 170 11.08 -8.83 13.59
CA VAL A 170 10.82 -7.73 14.51
C VAL A 170 10.98 -8.25 15.93
#